data_e1dbc08c073f180dfea9bcc5a4bee6d6
#
_entry.id   e1dbc08c073f180dfea9bcc5a4bee6d6
#
_cell.length_a   1.000
_cell.length_b   1.000
_cell.length_c   1.000
_cell.angle_alpha   90.00
_cell.angle_beta   90.00
_cell.angle_gamma   90.00
#
_symmetry.space_group_name_H-M   'P 1'
#
loop_
_entity.id
_entity.type
_entity.pdbx_description
1 polymer ?
#
loop_
_entity_poly.entity_id
_entity_poly.type
_entity_poly.pdbx_seq_one_letter_code
_entity_poly.pdbx_strand_id
1 'polypeptide(L)'
;MKRPLIIVALAALAALLLPLVLPWGHAQIDWDHVRAGLMEHGHMLGTDDLGRDRLARLLVGTRTTMMVAFAAALVSLVIGTIWGAAAGWIGGRTDEIMMRIVDGLYALPFMFVVILLMVVFGRSILLVFIGIGAVEWLTMARVVRGQVMALKSRPFVLAAEAAGSPGRSTLIRHILPNVAGVAIAYLMLTVPQVVMVESFLSFLGLGVQEPLTSLGILVNEGADEMDMVPAALLLPGGILVTIIICLTLAGEKYRDHLAQQASR
;
A
#
# COMPACT_ATOMS: atom_id res chain seq x y z
N MET A 1 14.97 -12.77 -3.11
CA MET A 1 14.44 -11.45 -3.47
C MET A 1 13.95 -11.32 -4.92
N LYS A 2 14.75 -11.71 -5.93
CA LYS A 2 14.44 -11.38 -7.34
C LYS A 2 13.10 -11.95 -7.84
N ARG A 3 12.80 -13.24 -7.61
CA ARG A 3 11.59 -13.89 -8.16
C ARG A 3 10.26 -13.23 -7.76
N PRO A 4 9.92 -13.02 -6.46
CA PRO A 4 8.64 -12.40 -6.10
C PRO A 4 8.52 -10.95 -6.59
N LEU A 5 9.60 -10.16 -6.53
CA LEU A 5 9.61 -8.80 -7.08
C LEU A 5 9.41 -8.77 -8.60
N ILE A 6 9.96 -9.74 -9.33
CA ILE A 6 9.74 -9.87 -10.78
C ILE A 6 8.26 -10.12 -11.08
N ILE A 7 7.59 -10.99 -10.33
CA ILE A 7 6.16 -11.27 -10.51
C ILE A 7 5.33 -10.00 -10.31
N VAL A 8 5.57 -9.27 -9.21
CA VAL A 8 4.87 -8.01 -8.93
C VAL A 8 5.17 -6.96 -10.00
N ALA A 9 6.43 -6.84 -10.41
CA ALA A 9 6.83 -5.89 -11.45
C ALA A 9 6.20 -6.23 -12.80
N LEU A 10 6.11 -7.50 -13.18
CA LEU A 10 5.43 -7.96 -14.39
C LEU A 10 3.92 -7.69 -14.32
N ALA A 11 3.29 -7.97 -13.17
CA ALA A 11 1.87 -7.67 -12.98
C ALA A 11 1.59 -6.15 -13.05
N ALA A 12 2.45 -5.33 -12.43
CA ALA A 12 2.35 -3.88 -12.50
C ALA A 12 2.56 -3.35 -13.93
N LEU A 13 3.56 -3.89 -14.65
CA LEU A 13 3.85 -3.52 -16.02
C LEU A 13 2.70 -3.92 -16.95
N ALA A 14 2.17 -5.13 -16.80
CA ALA A 14 1.01 -5.60 -17.54
C ALA A 14 -0.21 -4.71 -17.27
N ALA A 15 -0.50 -4.41 -16.01
CA ALA A 15 -1.60 -3.54 -15.59
C ALA A 15 -1.45 -2.08 -16.09
N LEU A 16 -0.22 -1.63 -16.36
CA LEU A 16 0.06 -0.30 -16.90
C LEU A 16 -0.02 -0.25 -18.42
N LEU A 17 0.57 -1.24 -19.10
CA LEU A 17 0.77 -1.19 -20.55
C LEU A 17 -0.36 -1.86 -21.34
N LEU A 18 -0.87 -3.01 -20.88
CA LEU A 18 -1.90 -3.75 -21.63
C LEU A 18 -3.19 -2.97 -21.85
N PRO A 19 -3.71 -2.17 -20.88
CA PRO A 19 -4.91 -1.36 -21.11
C PRO A 19 -4.78 -0.35 -22.26
N LEU A 20 -3.53 0.00 -22.67
CA LEU A 20 -3.25 0.93 -23.77
C LEU A 20 -3.40 0.26 -25.15
N VAL A 21 -3.30 -1.06 -25.20
CA VAL A 21 -3.33 -1.85 -26.45
C VAL A 21 -4.60 -2.69 -26.58
N LEU A 22 -5.39 -2.82 -25.51
CA LEU A 22 -6.66 -3.53 -25.57
C LEU A 22 -7.67 -2.77 -26.46
N PRO A 23 -8.47 -3.50 -27.26
CA PRO A 23 -9.50 -2.89 -28.10
C PRO A 23 -10.65 -2.30 -27.27
N TRP A 24 -10.87 -2.82 -26.05
CA TRP A 24 -11.96 -2.43 -25.19
C TRP A 24 -11.47 -1.62 -23.97
N GLY A 25 -12.08 -0.48 -23.72
CA GLY A 25 -11.84 0.31 -22.52
C GLY A 25 -12.54 -0.30 -21.28
N HIS A 26 -11.95 -0.13 -20.11
CA HIS A 26 -12.52 -0.67 -18.84
C HIS A 26 -13.91 -0.13 -18.46
N ALA A 27 -14.29 1.05 -18.96
CA ALA A 27 -15.58 1.70 -18.73
C ALA A 27 -16.49 1.65 -19.96
N GLN A 28 -16.00 1.11 -21.08
CA GLN A 28 -16.77 0.98 -22.31
C GLN A 28 -17.75 -0.18 -22.17
N ILE A 29 -19.02 0.07 -22.55
CA ILE A 29 -20.10 -0.89 -22.49
C ILE A 29 -20.39 -1.41 -23.88
N ASP A 30 -20.39 -2.73 -24.04
CA ASP A 30 -20.90 -3.41 -25.21
C ASP A 30 -22.35 -3.90 -24.92
N TRP A 31 -23.32 -3.13 -25.38
CA TRP A 31 -24.73 -3.41 -25.14
C TRP A 31 -25.25 -4.66 -25.84
N ASP A 32 -24.59 -5.06 -26.94
CA ASP A 32 -25.01 -6.22 -27.73
C ASP A 32 -24.49 -7.54 -27.15
N HIS A 33 -23.45 -7.46 -26.29
CA HIS A 33 -22.77 -8.63 -25.74
C HIS A 33 -22.62 -8.55 -24.21
N VAL A 34 -23.70 -8.28 -23.53
CA VAL A 34 -23.76 -8.33 -22.05
C VAL A 34 -23.65 -9.78 -21.59
N ARG A 35 -22.80 -10.05 -20.58
CA ARG A 35 -22.49 -11.40 -20.07
C ARG A 35 -21.93 -12.35 -21.13
N ALA A 36 -21.18 -11.82 -22.09
CA ALA A 36 -20.48 -12.66 -23.06
C ALA A 36 -19.52 -13.62 -22.35
N GLY A 37 -19.39 -14.82 -22.89
CA GLY A 37 -18.50 -15.87 -22.39
C GLY A 37 -17.03 -15.59 -22.67
N LEU A 38 -16.16 -16.51 -22.23
CA LEU A 38 -14.73 -16.45 -22.48
C LEU A 38 -14.45 -16.55 -24.00
N MET A 39 -13.57 -15.67 -24.51
CA MET A 39 -13.13 -15.62 -25.92
C MET A 39 -14.27 -15.34 -26.91
N GLU A 40 -15.40 -14.81 -26.48
CA GLU A 40 -16.52 -14.43 -27.34
C GLU A 40 -16.43 -12.95 -27.76
N HIS A 41 -16.85 -12.66 -28.97
CA HIS A 41 -17.02 -11.30 -29.55
C HIS A 41 -15.82 -10.36 -29.34
N GLY A 42 -14.60 -10.92 -29.24
CA GLY A 42 -13.36 -10.14 -29.02
C GLY A 42 -13.04 -9.84 -27.54
N HIS A 43 -13.86 -10.32 -26.61
CA HIS A 43 -13.63 -10.22 -25.19
C HIS A 43 -12.91 -11.47 -24.65
N MET A 44 -11.61 -11.32 -24.32
CA MET A 44 -10.80 -12.47 -23.89
C MET A 44 -11.30 -13.14 -22.60
N LEU A 45 -11.77 -12.37 -21.63
CA LEU A 45 -12.35 -12.86 -20.37
C LEU A 45 -13.87 -12.66 -20.30
N GLY A 46 -14.50 -12.40 -21.45
CA GLY A 46 -15.90 -12.07 -21.52
C GLY A 46 -16.25 -10.68 -20.97
N THR A 47 -17.55 -10.44 -20.79
CA THR A 47 -18.08 -9.18 -20.26
C THR A 47 -18.79 -9.39 -18.93
N ASP A 48 -18.93 -8.32 -18.15
CA ASP A 48 -19.68 -8.31 -16.90
C ASP A 48 -21.20 -8.09 -17.13
N ASP A 49 -21.95 -7.94 -16.04
CA ASP A 49 -23.39 -7.70 -16.04
C ASP A 49 -23.80 -6.41 -16.75
N LEU A 50 -22.88 -5.47 -16.92
CA LEU A 50 -23.10 -4.21 -17.63
C LEU A 50 -22.50 -4.21 -19.05
N GLY A 51 -21.96 -5.34 -19.53
CA GLY A 51 -21.31 -5.43 -20.85
C GLY A 51 -19.91 -4.83 -20.91
N ARG A 52 -19.23 -4.64 -19.78
CA ARG A 52 -17.86 -4.11 -19.73
C ARG A 52 -16.85 -5.25 -19.83
N ASP A 53 -15.73 -5.04 -20.53
CA ASP A 53 -14.68 -6.05 -20.71
C ASP A 53 -13.99 -6.40 -19.39
N ARG A 54 -14.06 -7.68 -19.00
CA ARG A 54 -13.49 -8.16 -17.72
C ARG A 54 -11.97 -8.08 -17.68
N LEU A 55 -11.27 -8.30 -18.80
CA LEU A 55 -9.80 -8.21 -18.84
C LEU A 55 -9.33 -6.77 -18.64
N ALA A 56 -9.95 -5.82 -19.35
CA ALA A 56 -9.64 -4.41 -19.21
C ALA A 56 -9.88 -3.93 -17.76
N ARG A 57 -11.00 -4.33 -17.16
CA ARG A 57 -11.32 -4.02 -15.76
C ARG A 57 -10.34 -4.65 -14.78
N LEU A 58 -9.92 -5.89 -14.99
CA LEU A 58 -8.95 -6.60 -14.16
C LEU A 58 -7.59 -5.91 -14.15
N LEU A 59 -7.12 -5.47 -15.32
CA LEU A 59 -5.85 -4.75 -15.45
C LEU A 59 -5.91 -3.37 -14.79
N VAL A 60 -6.98 -2.61 -15.05
CA VAL A 60 -7.17 -1.29 -14.43
C VAL A 60 -7.37 -1.43 -12.92
N GLY A 61 -8.13 -2.42 -12.46
CA GLY A 61 -8.31 -2.71 -11.04
C GLY A 61 -6.97 -3.05 -10.34
N THR A 62 -6.15 -3.88 -10.97
CA THR A 62 -4.79 -4.19 -10.49
C THR A 62 -3.94 -2.93 -10.36
N ARG A 63 -3.94 -2.09 -11.40
CA ARG A 63 -3.21 -0.80 -11.39
C ARG A 63 -3.68 0.10 -10.26
N THR A 64 -5.00 0.27 -10.12
CA THR A 64 -5.60 1.16 -9.11
C THR A 64 -5.24 0.70 -7.70
N THR A 65 -5.45 -0.59 -7.36
CA THR A 65 -5.08 -1.16 -6.06
C THR A 65 -3.59 -0.95 -5.75
N MET A 66 -2.70 -1.23 -6.70
CA MET A 66 -1.26 -1.01 -6.50
C MET A 66 -0.91 0.47 -6.33
N MET A 67 -1.50 1.36 -7.12
CA MET A 67 -1.25 2.81 -7.00
C MET A 67 -1.67 3.35 -5.64
N VAL A 68 -2.86 2.97 -5.15
CA VAL A 68 -3.33 3.38 -3.82
C VAL A 68 -2.39 2.86 -2.73
N ALA A 69 -2.01 1.58 -2.82
CA ALA A 69 -1.15 0.96 -1.82
C ALA A 69 0.25 1.60 -1.75
N PHE A 70 0.89 1.81 -2.88
CA PHE A 70 2.21 2.45 -2.91
C PHE A 70 2.15 3.91 -2.47
N ALA A 71 1.12 4.66 -2.89
CA ALA A 71 0.96 6.05 -2.51
C ALA A 71 0.73 6.21 -0.99
N ALA A 72 -0.17 5.40 -0.40
CA ALA A 72 -0.42 5.43 1.04
C ALA A 72 0.82 4.99 1.85
N ALA A 73 1.54 3.97 1.39
CA ALA A 73 2.77 3.52 2.02
C ALA A 73 3.88 4.58 1.95
N LEU A 74 3.97 5.34 0.84
CA LEU A 74 4.92 6.44 0.70
C LEU A 74 4.59 7.60 1.66
N VAL A 75 3.31 7.94 1.82
CA VAL A 75 2.87 8.94 2.82
C VAL A 75 3.23 8.48 4.23
N SER A 76 2.97 7.21 4.55
CA SER A 76 3.38 6.59 5.81
C SER A 76 4.89 6.71 6.05
N LEU A 77 5.70 6.41 5.03
CA LEU A 77 7.16 6.54 5.09
C LEU A 77 7.58 7.98 5.41
N VAL A 78 7.06 8.95 4.66
CA VAL A 78 7.46 10.37 4.81
C VAL A 78 7.03 10.92 6.16
N ILE A 79 5.75 10.84 6.49
CA ILE A 79 5.21 11.38 7.75
C ILE A 79 5.80 10.64 8.95
N GLY A 80 5.79 9.31 8.92
CA GLY A 80 6.28 8.48 10.00
C GLY A 80 7.78 8.66 10.23
N THR A 81 8.58 8.80 9.17
CA THR A 81 10.02 9.07 9.30
C THR A 81 10.28 10.44 9.92
N ILE A 82 9.60 11.49 9.46
CA ILE A 82 9.78 12.85 10.01
C ILE A 82 9.37 12.87 11.47
N TRP A 83 8.18 12.35 11.79
CA TRP A 83 7.64 12.32 13.16
C TRP A 83 8.51 11.47 14.10
N GLY A 84 8.81 10.24 13.70
CA GLY A 84 9.61 9.32 14.51
C GLY A 84 11.05 9.82 14.71
N ALA A 85 11.66 10.39 13.67
CA ALA A 85 12.99 10.96 13.77
C ALA A 85 13.02 12.18 14.70
N ALA A 86 12.04 13.07 14.60
CA ALA A 86 11.93 14.23 15.50
C ALA A 86 11.75 13.78 16.96
N ALA A 87 10.83 12.86 17.22
CA ALA A 87 10.58 12.34 18.56
C ALA A 87 11.82 11.66 19.16
N GLY A 88 12.44 10.73 18.43
CA GLY A 88 13.64 10.00 18.89
C GLY A 88 14.88 10.89 19.06
N TRP A 89 15.03 11.90 18.18
CA TRP A 89 16.18 12.80 18.24
C TRP A 89 16.08 13.81 19.39
N ILE A 90 14.94 14.51 19.52
CA ILE A 90 14.74 15.51 20.58
C ILE A 90 14.71 14.82 21.95
N GLY A 91 13.91 13.76 22.08
CA GLY A 91 13.78 13.02 23.33
C GLY A 91 13.01 13.78 24.43
N GLY A 92 13.09 13.28 25.65
CA GLY A 92 12.49 13.89 26.84
C GLY A 92 10.96 14.10 26.72
N ARG A 93 10.44 15.22 27.24
CA ARG A 93 9.02 15.53 27.22
C ARG A 93 8.41 15.68 25.83
N THR A 94 9.20 16.16 24.86
CA THR A 94 8.75 16.29 23.45
C THR A 94 8.44 14.92 22.86
N ASP A 95 9.35 13.98 23.04
CA ASP A 95 9.17 12.58 22.61
C ASP A 95 7.92 11.97 23.27
N GLU A 96 7.76 12.17 24.60
CA GLU A 96 6.62 11.64 25.34
C GLU A 96 5.29 12.21 24.81
N ILE A 97 5.20 13.51 24.56
CA ILE A 97 3.99 14.13 24.02
C ILE A 97 3.72 13.64 22.59
N MET A 98 4.74 13.62 21.72
CA MET A 98 4.59 13.16 20.35
C MET A 98 4.12 11.70 20.27
N MET A 99 4.65 10.83 21.15
CA MET A 99 4.23 9.43 21.18
C MET A 99 2.86 9.23 21.83
N ARG A 100 2.47 10.06 22.80
CA ARG A 100 1.09 10.04 23.34
C ARG A 100 0.05 10.39 22.26
N ILE A 101 0.37 11.32 21.35
CA ILE A 101 -0.50 11.59 20.20
C ILE A 101 -0.62 10.35 19.31
N VAL A 102 0.51 9.72 18.97
CA VAL A 102 0.53 8.46 18.21
C VAL A 102 -0.28 7.36 18.91
N ASP A 103 -0.14 7.19 20.22
CA ASP A 103 -0.84 6.18 20.99
C ASP A 103 -2.36 6.46 21.07
N GLY A 104 -2.74 7.73 21.23
CA GLY A 104 -4.14 8.15 21.22
C GLY A 104 -4.82 7.91 19.88
N LEU A 105 -4.14 8.23 18.78
CA LEU A 105 -4.65 7.95 17.44
C LEU A 105 -4.71 6.45 17.15
N TYR A 106 -3.76 5.69 17.64
CA TYR A 106 -3.72 4.23 17.45
C TYR A 106 -4.80 3.49 18.28
N ALA A 107 -5.31 4.11 19.36
CA ALA A 107 -6.40 3.55 20.15
C ALA A 107 -7.76 3.63 19.43
N LEU A 108 -7.88 4.46 18.38
CA LEU A 108 -9.10 4.55 17.58
C LEU A 108 -9.22 3.31 16.68
N PRO A 109 -10.40 2.68 16.59
CA PRO A 109 -10.63 1.60 15.65
C PRO A 109 -10.53 2.15 14.22
N PHE A 110 -9.38 1.91 13.59
CA PHE A 110 -9.01 2.48 12.30
C PHE A 110 -10.10 2.36 11.23
N MET A 111 -10.68 1.18 11.06
CA MET A 111 -11.74 0.95 10.08
C MET A 111 -12.94 1.87 10.31
N PHE A 112 -13.34 2.09 11.56
CA PHE A 112 -14.43 3.02 11.88
C PHE A 112 -14.12 4.46 11.48
N VAL A 113 -12.87 4.90 11.71
CA VAL A 113 -12.44 6.26 11.31
C VAL A 113 -12.51 6.43 9.80
N VAL A 114 -12.01 5.45 9.02
CA VAL A 114 -12.05 5.50 7.56
C VAL A 114 -13.49 5.45 7.04
N ILE A 115 -14.32 4.56 7.58
CA ILE A 115 -15.74 4.46 7.22
C ILE A 115 -16.47 5.77 7.52
N LEU A 116 -16.25 6.34 8.72
CA LEU A 116 -16.86 7.61 9.11
C LEU A 116 -16.45 8.76 8.19
N LEU A 117 -15.16 8.85 7.84
CA LEU A 117 -14.67 9.84 6.88
C LEU A 117 -15.40 9.72 5.52
N MET A 118 -15.57 8.50 5.02
CA MET A 118 -16.25 8.27 3.73
C MET A 118 -17.77 8.55 3.80
N VAL A 119 -18.40 8.28 4.93
CA VAL A 119 -19.83 8.57 5.12
C VAL A 119 -20.07 10.08 5.21
N VAL A 120 -19.19 10.82 5.88
CA VAL A 120 -19.35 12.28 6.11
C VAL A 120 -18.92 13.11 4.90
N PHE A 121 -17.78 12.76 4.29
CA PHE A 121 -17.16 13.55 3.21
C PHE A 121 -17.41 13.00 1.80
N GLY A 122 -18.14 11.87 1.70
CA GLY A 122 -18.40 11.19 0.44
C GLY A 122 -17.32 10.15 0.09
N ARG A 123 -17.60 9.36 -0.96
CA ARG A 123 -16.72 8.27 -1.40
C ARG A 123 -15.79 8.77 -2.50
N SER A 124 -14.51 8.82 -2.24
CA SER A 124 -13.50 9.17 -3.25
C SER A 124 -12.21 8.40 -3.02
N ILE A 125 -11.46 8.15 -4.09
CA ILE A 125 -10.14 7.50 -4.03
C ILE A 125 -9.17 8.28 -3.14
N LEU A 126 -9.29 9.61 -3.13
CA LEU A 126 -8.46 10.49 -2.29
C LEU A 126 -8.72 10.25 -0.80
N LEU A 127 -9.99 10.07 -0.41
CA LEU A 127 -10.35 9.79 0.99
C LEU A 127 -9.92 8.40 1.43
N VAL A 128 -10.01 7.39 0.55
CA VAL A 128 -9.43 6.06 0.79
C VAL A 128 -7.93 6.18 1.09
N PHE A 129 -7.22 6.87 0.21
CA PHE A 129 -5.79 7.11 0.32
C PHE A 129 -5.41 7.88 1.60
N ILE A 130 -6.10 8.99 1.91
CA ILE A 130 -5.88 9.76 3.13
C ILE A 130 -6.21 8.92 4.37
N GLY A 131 -7.34 8.23 4.37
CA GLY A 131 -7.78 7.40 5.49
C GLY A 131 -6.77 6.31 5.84
N ILE A 132 -6.28 5.56 4.85
CA ILE A 132 -5.28 4.52 5.06
C ILE A 132 -3.93 5.15 5.47
N GLY A 133 -3.50 6.19 4.75
CA GLY A 133 -2.25 6.88 5.04
C GLY A 133 -2.21 7.51 6.43
N ALA A 134 -3.37 7.99 6.93
CA ALA A 134 -3.50 8.61 8.25
C ALA A 134 -3.28 7.66 9.44
N VAL A 135 -3.17 6.36 9.19
CA VAL A 135 -2.93 5.37 10.27
C VAL A 135 -1.61 4.63 10.08
N GLU A 136 -1.26 4.30 8.85
CA GLU A 136 -0.04 3.54 8.59
C GLU A 136 1.25 4.28 9.02
N TRP A 137 1.25 5.63 9.03
CA TRP A 137 2.38 6.41 9.50
C TRP A 137 2.65 6.27 11.00
N LEU A 138 1.64 5.92 11.81
CA LEU A 138 1.77 5.79 13.26
C LEU A 138 2.77 4.68 13.63
N THR A 139 2.67 3.55 12.96
CA THR A 139 3.59 2.42 13.17
C THR A 139 4.97 2.74 12.62
N MET A 140 5.07 3.37 11.46
CA MET A 140 6.35 3.83 10.90
C MET A 140 7.05 4.81 11.86
N ALA A 141 6.31 5.74 12.47
CA ALA A 141 6.87 6.68 13.45
C ALA A 141 7.48 5.97 14.67
N ARG A 142 6.81 4.93 15.20
CA ARG A 142 7.35 4.13 16.31
C ARG A 142 8.62 3.38 15.93
N VAL A 143 8.65 2.77 14.73
CA VAL A 143 9.81 2.04 14.23
C VAL A 143 11.00 2.99 14.04
N VAL A 144 10.78 4.11 13.36
CA VAL A 144 11.84 5.10 13.11
C VAL A 144 12.34 5.72 14.42
N ARG A 145 11.45 6.09 15.34
CA ARG A 145 11.83 6.59 16.68
C ARG A 145 12.74 5.60 17.39
N GLY A 146 12.37 4.32 17.45
CA GLY A 146 13.19 3.29 18.10
C GLY A 146 14.58 3.17 17.49
N GLN A 147 14.69 3.24 16.15
CA GLN A 147 15.96 3.20 15.44
C GLN A 147 16.81 4.44 15.70
N VAL A 148 16.21 5.64 15.68
CA VAL A 148 16.93 6.90 15.99
C VAL A 148 17.48 6.87 17.41
N MET A 149 16.71 6.43 18.39
CA MET A 149 17.16 6.29 19.78
C MET A 149 18.32 5.30 19.91
N ALA A 150 18.25 4.15 19.22
CA ALA A 150 19.31 3.15 19.23
C ALA A 150 20.61 3.65 18.54
N LEU A 151 20.50 4.46 17.50
CA LEU A 151 21.64 5.02 16.79
C LEU A 151 22.28 6.20 17.52
N LYS A 152 21.51 6.94 18.30
CA LYS A 152 21.98 8.11 19.05
C LYS A 152 23.12 7.80 20.03
N SER A 153 23.14 6.58 20.57
CA SER A 153 24.18 6.11 21.48
C SER A 153 25.37 5.43 20.79
N ARG A 154 25.40 5.37 19.45
CA ARG A 154 26.47 4.70 18.73
C ARG A 154 27.75 5.55 18.68
N PRO A 155 28.94 4.90 18.71
CA PRO A 155 30.22 5.61 18.76
C PRO A 155 30.43 6.64 17.65
N PHE A 156 29.96 6.37 16.43
CA PHE A 156 30.12 7.30 15.31
C PHE A 156 29.30 8.58 15.48
N VAL A 157 28.12 8.51 16.16
CA VAL A 157 27.30 9.69 16.47
C VAL A 157 27.96 10.51 17.56
N LEU A 158 28.44 9.86 18.65
CA LEU A 158 29.13 10.50 19.72
C LEU A 158 30.43 11.17 19.25
N ALA A 159 31.17 10.54 18.33
CA ALA A 159 32.34 11.12 17.71
C ALA A 159 32.01 12.38 16.87
N ALA A 160 30.92 12.37 16.11
CA ALA A 160 30.46 13.52 15.34
C ALA A 160 30.08 14.70 16.26
N GLU A 161 29.42 14.43 17.38
CA GLU A 161 29.07 15.43 18.39
C GLU A 161 30.31 15.98 19.08
N ALA A 162 31.25 15.12 19.46
CA ALA A 162 32.53 15.53 20.05
C ALA A 162 33.40 16.39 19.10
N ALA A 163 33.26 16.16 17.79
CA ALA A 163 33.87 16.97 16.73
C ALA A 163 33.16 18.31 16.49
N GLY A 164 32.10 18.64 17.28
CA GLY A 164 31.37 19.89 17.18
C GLY A 164 30.30 19.92 16.08
N SER A 165 29.88 18.77 15.54
CA SER A 165 28.79 18.72 14.55
C SER A 165 27.48 19.22 15.16
N PRO A 166 26.77 20.19 14.51
CA PRO A 166 25.46 20.62 14.98
C PRO A 166 24.47 19.45 14.98
N GLY A 167 23.62 19.34 16.01
CA GLY A 167 22.69 18.23 16.17
C GLY A 167 21.79 17.96 14.94
N ARG A 168 21.32 19.02 14.25
CA ARG A 168 20.57 18.87 12.99
C ARG A 168 21.43 18.24 11.88
N SER A 169 22.71 18.61 11.79
CA SER A 169 23.64 18.03 10.82
C SER A 169 23.88 16.56 11.12
N THR A 170 24.07 16.21 12.40
CA THR A 170 24.26 14.84 12.88
C THR A 170 23.03 13.99 12.56
N LEU A 171 21.81 14.48 12.81
CA LEU A 171 20.57 13.80 12.45
C LEU A 171 20.48 13.52 10.93
N ILE A 172 20.66 14.56 10.10
CA ILE A 172 20.45 14.43 8.66
C ILE A 172 21.57 13.64 7.98
N ARG A 173 22.84 13.83 8.36
CA ARG A 173 23.98 13.24 7.68
C ARG A 173 24.41 11.87 8.22
N HIS A 174 24.12 11.60 9.48
CA HIS A 174 24.60 10.37 10.13
C HIS A 174 23.46 9.44 10.57
N ILE A 175 22.36 9.94 11.10
CA ILE A 175 21.28 9.11 11.62
C ILE A 175 20.28 8.72 10.53
N LEU A 176 19.68 9.68 9.83
CA LEU A 176 18.66 9.40 8.82
C LEU A 176 19.10 8.42 7.71
N PRO A 177 20.34 8.51 7.16
CA PRO A 177 20.78 7.52 6.17
C PRO A 177 20.86 6.10 6.73
N ASN A 178 21.21 5.93 8.00
CA ASN A 178 21.26 4.63 8.67
C ASN A 178 19.86 4.11 9.05
N VAL A 179 18.90 4.99 9.31
CA VAL A 179 17.48 4.63 9.53
C VAL A 179 16.80 4.24 8.23
N ALA A 180 17.21 4.81 7.09
CA ALA A 180 16.57 4.62 5.80
C ALA A 180 16.43 3.14 5.41
N GLY A 181 17.46 2.32 5.67
CA GLY A 181 17.39 0.88 5.39
C GLY A 181 16.23 0.19 6.12
N VAL A 182 16.08 0.46 7.41
CA VAL A 182 15.00 -0.11 8.24
C VAL A 182 13.64 0.46 7.83
N ALA A 183 13.57 1.77 7.54
CA ALA A 183 12.35 2.42 7.08
C ALA A 183 11.88 1.84 5.74
N ILE A 184 12.79 1.58 4.79
CA ILE A 184 12.47 0.93 3.51
C ILE A 184 12.02 -0.52 3.72
N ALA A 185 12.67 -1.27 4.62
CA ALA A 185 12.23 -2.62 4.94
C ALA A 185 10.81 -2.64 5.50
N TYR A 186 10.51 -1.68 6.38
CA TYR A 186 9.17 -1.55 6.94
C TYR A 186 8.15 -1.11 5.88
N LEU A 187 8.51 -0.16 5.01
CA LEU A 187 7.69 0.23 3.86
C LEU A 187 7.28 -0.98 3.01
N MET A 188 8.23 -1.87 2.68
CA MET A 188 7.95 -3.07 1.90
C MET A 188 6.96 -4.03 2.59
N LEU A 189 6.93 -4.05 3.92
CA LEU A 189 5.96 -4.84 4.68
C LEU A 189 4.61 -4.11 4.84
N THR A 190 4.60 -2.79 4.78
CA THR A 190 3.36 -1.98 4.85
C THR A 190 2.54 -2.08 3.55
N VAL A 191 3.19 -2.12 2.38
CA VAL A 191 2.48 -2.17 1.08
C VAL A 191 1.46 -3.31 1.00
N PRO A 192 1.78 -4.59 1.30
CA PRO A 192 0.79 -5.67 1.27
C PRO A 192 -0.34 -5.49 2.29
N GLN A 193 -0.08 -4.87 3.45
CA GLN A 193 -1.12 -4.54 4.43
C GLN A 193 -2.09 -3.51 3.87
N VAL A 194 -1.57 -2.47 3.23
CA VAL A 194 -2.40 -1.44 2.57
C VAL A 194 -3.21 -2.01 1.42
N VAL A 195 -2.63 -2.91 0.59
CA VAL A 195 -3.37 -3.64 -0.46
C VAL A 195 -4.56 -4.37 0.14
N MET A 196 -4.36 -5.06 1.27
CA MET A 196 -5.42 -5.81 1.94
C MET A 196 -6.52 -4.89 2.48
N VAL A 197 -6.14 -3.78 3.12
CA VAL A 197 -7.09 -2.79 3.67
C VAL A 197 -7.88 -2.08 2.56
N GLU A 198 -7.21 -1.63 1.50
CA GLU A 198 -7.86 -1.01 0.33
C GLU A 198 -8.86 -1.98 -0.30
N SER A 199 -8.44 -3.22 -0.55
CA SER A 199 -9.30 -4.23 -1.17
C SER A 199 -10.51 -4.57 -0.30
N PHE A 200 -10.35 -4.62 1.02
CA PHE A 200 -11.45 -4.83 1.94
C PHE A 200 -12.43 -3.65 1.96
N LEU A 201 -11.95 -2.41 2.00
CA LEU A 201 -12.81 -1.23 1.91
C LEU A 201 -13.55 -1.17 0.58
N SER A 202 -12.85 -1.48 -0.51
CA SER A 202 -13.43 -1.54 -1.86
C SER A 202 -14.46 -2.67 -1.98
N PHE A 203 -14.21 -3.83 -1.39
CA PHE A 203 -15.17 -4.93 -1.31
C PHE A 203 -16.45 -4.52 -0.56
N LEU A 204 -16.36 -3.70 0.47
CA LEU A 204 -17.52 -3.15 1.18
C LEU A 204 -18.20 -1.99 0.44
N GLY A 205 -17.79 -1.67 -0.79
CA GLY A 205 -18.33 -0.56 -1.57
C GLY A 205 -17.91 0.83 -1.07
N LEU A 206 -16.93 0.89 -0.17
CA LEU A 206 -16.38 2.13 0.40
C LEU A 206 -15.09 2.56 -0.29
N GLY A 207 -14.61 1.81 -1.27
CA GLY A 207 -13.38 2.08 -2.00
C GLY A 207 -13.53 3.09 -3.13
N VAL A 208 -12.80 2.81 -4.20
CA VAL A 208 -12.83 3.58 -5.45
C VAL A 208 -14.23 3.56 -6.03
N GLN A 209 -14.63 4.64 -6.71
CA GLN A 209 -15.95 4.75 -7.34
C GLN A 209 -15.84 4.69 -8.86
N GLU A 210 -16.90 4.25 -9.53
CA GLU A 210 -17.00 4.28 -10.99
C GLU A 210 -16.70 5.67 -11.57
N PRO A 211 -16.06 5.75 -12.75
CA PRO A 211 -15.75 4.66 -13.68
C PRO A 211 -14.48 3.86 -13.34
N LEU A 212 -13.76 4.21 -12.29
CA LEU A 212 -12.59 3.47 -11.83
C LEU A 212 -13.02 2.17 -11.15
N THR A 213 -12.12 1.19 -11.15
CA THR A 213 -12.29 -0.08 -10.43
C THR A 213 -11.03 -0.43 -9.66
N SER A 214 -11.14 -1.36 -8.71
CA SER A 214 -10.02 -1.95 -7.97
C SER A 214 -10.21 -3.46 -7.86
N LEU A 215 -9.16 -4.18 -7.45
CA LEU A 215 -9.27 -5.64 -7.24
C LEU A 215 -10.34 -5.98 -6.19
N GLY A 216 -10.48 -5.15 -5.15
CA GLY A 216 -11.51 -5.36 -4.12
C GLY A 216 -12.94 -5.23 -4.66
N ILE A 217 -13.20 -4.26 -5.55
CA ILE A 217 -14.51 -4.12 -6.23
C ILE A 217 -14.77 -5.33 -7.10
N LEU A 218 -13.79 -5.75 -7.91
CA LEU A 218 -13.94 -6.90 -8.80
C LEU A 218 -14.16 -8.21 -8.03
N VAL A 219 -13.59 -8.35 -6.84
CA VAL A 219 -13.88 -9.49 -5.94
C VAL A 219 -15.30 -9.42 -5.42
N ASN A 220 -15.82 -8.25 -5.07
CA ASN A 220 -17.22 -8.08 -4.64
C ASN A 220 -18.21 -8.42 -5.77
N GLU A 221 -18.05 -7.80 -6.93
CA GLU A 221 -18.87 -8.09 -8.12
C GLU A 221 -18.80 -9.58 -8.53
N GLY A 222 -17.57 -10.14 -8.51
CA GLY A 222 -17.37 -11.55 -8.82
C GLY A 222 -17.97 -12.51 -7.79
N ALA A 223 -18.15 -12.09 -6.54
CA ALA A 223 -18.85 -12.88 -5.53
C ALA A 223 -20.36 -12.99 -5.83
N ASP A 224 -20.97 -11.93 -6.36
CA ASP A 224 -22.37 -11.93 -6.77
C ASP A 224 -22.61 -12.79 -8.03
N GLU A 225 -21.59 -12.95 -8.87
CA GLU A 225 -21.67 -13.72 -10.12
C GLU A 225 -21.09 -15.14 -10.02
N MET A 226 -20.56 -15.56 -8.86
CA MET A 226 -19.74 -16.77 -8.73
C MET A 226 -20.45 -18.07 -9.12
N ASP A 227 -21.77 -18.11 -8.97
CA ASP A 227 -22.58 -19.29 -9.32
C ASP A 227 -22.66 -19.51 -10.84
N MET A 228 -22.59 -18.44 -11.63
CA MET A 228 -22.67 -18.49 -13.10
C MET A 228 -21.28 -18.46 -13.74
N VAL A 229 -20.40 -17.58 -13.24
CA VAL A 229 -19.07 -17.36 -13.78
C VAL A 229 -18.01 -17.37 -12.66
N PRO A 230 -17.58 -18.55 -12.17
CA PRO A 230 -16.60 -18.63 -11.08
C PRO A 230 -15.30 -17.86 -11.34
N ALA A 231 -14.91 -17.71 -12.62
CA ALA A 231 -13.72 -16.96 -13.02
C ALA A 231 -13.82 -15.47 -12.65
N ALA A 232 -15.04 -14.90 -12.55
CA ALA A 232 -15.25 -13.51 -12.18
C ALA A 232 -14.74 -13.20 -10.76
N LEU A 233 -14.81 -14.16 -9.84
CA LEU A 233 -14.27 -14.08 -8.49
C LEU A 233 -12.82 -14.56 -8.42
N LEU A 234 -12.53 -15.72 -9.04
CA LEU A 234 -11.24 -16.39 -8.86
C LEU A 234 -10.08 -15.64 -9.50
N LEU A 235 -10.29 -14.92 -10.61
CA LEU A 235 -9.22 -14.17 -11.25
C LEU A 235 -8.79 -12.95 -10.43
N PRO A 236 -9.67 -12.00 -10.07
CA PRO A 236 -9.25 -10.86 -9.25
C PRO A 236 -8.77 -11.28 -7.86
N GLY A 237 -9.42 -12.27 -7.22
CA GLY A 237 -8.99 -12.83 -5.94
C GLY A 237 -7.61 -13.49 -6.03
N GLY A 238 -7.36 -14.29 -7.06
CA GLY A 238 -6.07 -14.95 -7.29
C GLY A 238 -4.93 -13.95 -7.54
N ILE A 239 -5.18 -12.88 -8.32
CA ILE A 239 -4.21 -11.80 -8.54
C ILE A 239 -3.93 -11.08 -7.22
N LEU A 240 -4.98 -10.72 -6.46
CA LEU A 240 -4.86 -10.04 -5.18
C LEU A 240 -4.00 -10.84 -4.20
N VAL A 241 -4.30 -12.13 -4.01
CA VAL A 241 -3.54 -13.04 -3.15
C VAL A 241 -2.10 -13.17 -3.63
N THR A 242 -1.87 -13.31 -4.94
CA THR A 242 -0.53 -13.40 -5.51
C THR A 242 0.29 -12.14 -5.24
N ILE A 243 -0.28 -10.96 -5.42
CA ILE A 243 0.38 -9.68 -5.13
C ILE A 243 0.75 -9.60 -3.64
N ILE A 244 -0.17 -9.89 -2.74
CA ILE A 244 0.05 -9.85 -1.29
C ILE A 244 1.18 -10.80 -0.89
N ILE A 245 1.14 -12.06 -1.34
CA ILE A 245 2.17 -13.06 -1.03
C ILE A 245 3.54 -12.62 -1.57
N CYS A 246 3.60 -12.19 -2.82
CA CYS A 246 4.86 -11.77 -3.44
C CYS A 246 5.48 -10.55 -2.75
N LEU A 247 4.67 -9.56 -2.40
CA LEU A 247 5.13 -8.36 -1.69
C LEU A 247 5.59 -8.71 -0.27
N THR A 248 4.85 -9.54 0.46
CA THR A 248 5.22 -10.00 1.81
C THR A 248 6.54 -10.75 1.79
N LEU A 249 6.68 -11.73 0.91
CA LEU A 249 7.93 -12.50 0.77
C LEU A 249 9.13 -11.62 0.35
N ALA A 250 8.90 -10.60 -0.46
CA ALA A 250 9.94 -9.66 -0.84
C ALA A 250 10.38 -8.79 0.35
N GLY A 251 9.41 -8.28 1.12
CA GLY A 251 9.64 -7.47 2.31
C GLY A 251 10.38 -8.24 3.42
N GLU A 252 9.96 -9.47 3.70
CA GLU A 252 10.62 -10.33 4.69
C GLU A 252 12.08 -10.62 4.30
N LYS A 253 12.34 -11.02 3.06
CA LYS A 253 13.70 -11.28 2.59
C LYS A 253 14.60 -10.03 2.62
N TYR A 254 14.04 -8.86 2.36
CA TYR A 254 14.80 -7.61 2.46
C TYR A 254 15.14 -7.29 3.92
N ARG A 255 14.18 -7.44 4.83
CA ARG A 255 14.41 -7.26 6.28
C ARG A 255 15.49 -8.22 6.80
N ASP A 256 15.42 -9.51 6.43
CA ASP A 256 16.38 -10.52 6.86
C ASP A 256 17.79 -10.22 6.32
N HIS A 257 17.89 -9.72 5.08
CA HIS A 257 19.18 -9.29 4.51
C HIS A 257 19.82 -8.13 5.30
N LEU A 258 19.01 -7.14 5.69
CA LEU A 258 19.50 -6.03 6.53
C LEU A 258 19.93 -6.50 7.92
N ALA A 259 19.19 -7.42 8.53
CA ALA A 259 19.54 -7.99 9.83
C ALA A 259 20.88 -8.72 9.78
N GLN A 260 21.16 -9.48 8.71
CA GLN A 260 22.45 -10.14 8.48
C GLN A 260 23.60 -9.17 8.24
N GLN A 261 23.36 -8.03 7.60
CA GLN A 261 24.39 -6.98 7.42
C GLN A 261 24.73 -6.27 8.74
N ALA A 262 23.75 -6.08 9.62
CA ALA A 262 23.94 -5.44 10.91
C ALA A 262 24.67 -6.32 11.94
N SER A 263 24.69 -7.65 11.72
CA SER A 263 25.37 -8.64 12.58
C SER A 263 26.85 -8.89 12.20
N ARG A 264 27.30 -8.35 11.06
CA ARG A 264 28.69 -8.39 10.59
C ARG A 264 29.44 -7.10 10.93
#